data_c9fccbc51557522a3566eaefba9a2615
#
_entry.id   c9fccbc51557522a3566eaefba9a2615
#
_cell.length_a   1.000
_cell.length_b   1.000
_cell.length_c   1.000
_cell.angle_alpha   90.00
_cell.angle_beta   90.00
_cell.angle_gamma   90.00
#
_symmetry.space_group_name_H-M   'P 1'
#
loop_
_entity.id
_entity.type
_entity.pdbx_description
1 polymer ?
#
loop_
_entity_poly.entity_id
_entity_poly.type
_entity_poly.pdbx_seq_one_letter_code
_entity_poly.pdbx_strand_id
1 'polypeptide(L)'
;MRITVLSRRFVLSFFAAILLVAIIAPPWPLQAQAPQIVQKDGHYALLVDGKPYLVLGGQIHNSSGWPSELPQVWESMAALHANTVEAPVYWEQLEATEGQFDFSNVDAIVLGARAHNLHVVLLWFGTWKNGNNHYVPGWVKTDTKRFPRVMRLDGTPMDVMSPLGKNTLEADKTAFTSLMRHLKQIDGDQHTVLFMQVENESGNIGSVRDFSAEANRTFAGQVPADLLAAAHKQPGTWSAVFNAEADELFQMYFQAKYINTIVAAGKAEFAIPCYINVWIDYPSAQLPQRQVDLPGIGYPSGGAVQKLVGLWRQLAPAVDMIGPDIYADDSQFYRETMAAYNRPDNPLWIPETGRSDSFAKFFFYALGEGAIGFSPFGVDQSGWNILGDEKWTAHARNYALIGPMDREIAQLEYDGKLKTAVEEPGTTAEEVDLGEWQATVAFGFPQMDGRRAPGTKDAHGAALVAKLGPNEFLVTGVDASVTFHLPGKPAWMHSQILKAEQGAYENGVWKPLRLLNGDETDRGLSFHEKPDVVRVTMMQY
;
A
#
# COMPACT_ATOMS: atom_id res chain seq x y z
N MET A 1 103.18 35.84 -23.05
CA MET A 1 101.90 36.58 -22.82
C MET A 1 100.76 35.64 -23.05
N ARG A 2 100.14 35.21 -21.98
CA ARG A 2 99.12 34.14 -21.94
C ARG A 2 97.77 34.78 -21.92
N ILE A 3 96.89 34.41 -22.87
CA ILE A 3 95.47 34.79 -22.93
C ILE A 3 94.65 33.64 -22.32
N THR A 4 93.91 33.97 -21.32
CA THR A 4 93.01 33.03 -20.62
C THR A 4 91.61 33.15 -21.21
N VAL A 5 91.04 32.04 -21.73
CA VAL A 5 89.67 31.96 -22.25
C VAL A 5 88.74 31.42 -21.18
N LEU A 6 87.70 32.20 -20.79
CA LEU A 6 86.63 31.79 -19.91
C LEU A 6 85.53 31.09 -20.75
N SER A 7 85.26 29.85 -20.44
CA SER A 7 84.11 29.10 -20.97
C SER A 7 82.86 29.32 -20.07
N ARG A 8 81.78 29.88 -20.64
CA ARG A 8 80.45 29.92 -20.05
C ARG A 8 79.70 28.62 -20.36
N ARG A 9 79.34 27.87 -19.33
CA ARG A 9 78.41 26.75 -19.48
C ARG A 9 76.97 27.27 -19.40
N PHE A 10 76.17 27.07 -20.42
CA PHE A 10 74.74 27.24 -20.45
C PHE A 10 74.11 25.98 -19.87
N VAL A 11 73.32 26.14 -18.79
CA VAL A 11 72.43 25.09 -18.21
C VAL A 11 71.07 25.29 -18.82
N LEU A 12 70.63 24.39 -19.70
CA LEU A 12 69.28 24.33 -20.20
C LEU A 12 68.41 23.54 -19.15
N SER A 13 67.49 24.24 -18.47
CA SER A 13 66.48 23.64 -17.65
C SER A 13 65.27 23.28 -18.53
N PHE A 14 65.05 21.99 -18.74
CA PHE A 14 63.81 21.48 -19.34
C PHE A 14 62.70 21.46 -18.27
N PHE A 15 61.71 22.36 -18.38
CA PHE A 15 60.45 22.26 -17.66
C PHE A 15 59.53 21.29 -18.43
N ALA A 16 59.36 20.08 -17.92
CA ALA A 16 58.34 19.15 -18.39
C ALA A 16 57.00 19.56 -17.79
N ALA A 17 56.13 20.20 -18.56
CA ALA A 17 54.73 20.44 -18.17
C ALA A 17 53.94 19.12 -18.34
N ILE A 18 53.64 18.47 -17.22
CA ILE A 18 52.70 17.34 -17.19
C ILE A 18 51.28 17.91 -17.31
N LEU A 19 50.68 17.81 -18.49
CA LEU A 19 49.26 18.10 -18.71
C LEU A 19 48.45 16.95 -18.10
N LEU A 20 47.86 17.17 -16.91
CA LEU A 20 46.89 16.25 -16.30
C LEU A 20 45.57 16.41 -17.08
N VAL A 21 45.34 15.56 -18.07
CA VAL A 21 44.03 15.43 -18.70
C VAL A 21 43.13 14.68 -17.71
N ALA A 22 42.33 15.42 -16.94
CA ALA A 22 41.23 14.85 -16.16
C ALA A 22 40.22 14.27 -17.18
N ILE A 23 40.23 12.97 -17.38
CA ILE A 23 39.16 12.24 -18.06
C ILE A 23 37.96 12.34 -17.16
N ILE A 24 37.07 13.30 -17.42
CA ILE A 24 35.74 13.34 -16.85
C ILE A 24 35.00 12.17 -17.51
N ALA A 25 35.03 10.98 -16.87
CA ALA A 25 34.14 9.90 -17.25
C ALA A 25 32.72 10.46 -17.19
N PRO A 26 31.89 10.27 -18.23
CA PRO A 26 30.48 10.65 -18.12
C PRO A 26 29.90 9.93 -16.88
N PRO A 27 29.07 10.60 -16.08
CA PRO A 27 28.40 9.90 -14.98
C PRO A 27 27.69 8.70 -15.61
N TRP A 28 28.05 7.51 -15.16
CA TRP A 28 27.31 6.31 -15.53
C TRP A 28 25.86 6.61 -15.20
N PRO A 29 24.90 6.35 -16.12
CA PRO A 29 23.50 6.49 -15.76
C PRO A 29 23.31 5.68 -14.47
N LEU A 30 22.86 6.32 -13.40
CA LEU A 30 22.40 5.60 -12.22
C LEU A 30 21.37 4.61 -12.76
N GLN A 31 21.71 3.33 -12.69
CA GLN A 31 20.77 2.29 -13.08
C GLN A 31 19.54 2.51 -12.20
N ALA A 32 18.39 2.72 -12.82
CA ALA A 32 17.16 2.93 -12.10
C ALA A 32 16.99 1.78 -11.10
N GLN A 33 16.73 2.13 -9.85
CA GLN A 33 16.68 1.16 -8.77
C GLN A 33 15.28 0.56 -8.70
N ALA A 34 15.19 -0.78 -8.77
CA ALA A 34 13.91 -1.48 -8.66
C ALA A 34 13.11 -1.01 -7.43
N PRO A 35 11.77 -1.03 -7.49
CA PRO A 35 10.92 -0.65 -6.36
C PRO A 35 11.30 -1.40 -5.08
N GLN A 36 11.35 -0.72 -3.94
CA GLN A 36 11.77 -1.27 -2.66
C GLN A 36 10.95 -0.71 -1.51
N ILE A 37 10.67 -1.56 -0.52
CA ILE A 37 10.17 -1.11 0.79
C ILE A 37 11.37 -0.86 1.69
N VAL A 38 11.45 0.33 2.26
CA VAL A 38 12.51 0.73 3.19
C VAL A 38 11.92 1.25 4.48
N GLN A 39 12.73 1.19 5.56
CA GLN A 39 12.33 1.68 6.88
C GLN A 39 13.42 2.59 7.46
N LYS A 40 13.00 3.68 8.10
CA LYS A 40 13.85 4.60 8.84
C LYS A 40 13.10 5.14 10.06
N ASP A 41 13.68 5.03 11.23
CA ASP A 41 13.12 5.57 12.49
C ASP A 41 11.67 5.13 12.77
N GLY A 42 11.30 3.92 12.35
CA GLY A 42 9.94 3.37 12.49
C GLY A 42 8.98 3.71 11.33
N HIS A 43 9.34 4.61 10.43
CA HIS A 43 8.54 4.98 9.26
C HIS A 43 8.95 4.17 8.04
N TYR A 44 7.96 3.75 7.25
CA TYR A 44 8.18 3.02 6.01
C TYR A 44 8.01 3.93 4.79
N ALA A 45 8.65 3.57 3.70
CA ALA A 45 8.39 4.15 2.37
C ALA A 45 8.53 3.09 1.29
N LEU A 46 7.71 3.22 0.24
CA LEU A 46 7.98 2.61 -1.05
C LEU A 46 8.92 3.53 -1.81
N LEU A 47 10.09 3.03 -2.19
CA LEU A 47 10.98 3.74 -3.11
C LEU A 47 10.73 3.30 -4.54
N VAL A 48 10.50 4.26 -5.42
CA VAL A 48 10.44 4.09 -6.87
C VAL A 48 11.48 5.01 -7.49
N ASP A 49 12.42 4.45 -8.25
CA ASP A 49 13.59 5.17 -8.76
C ASP A 49 14.42 5.85 -7.65
N GLY A 50 14.52 5.18 -6.49
CA GLY A 50 15.28 5.64 -5.34
C GLY A 50 14.66 6.80 -4.55
N LYS A 51 13.40 7.16 -4.82
CA LYS A 51 12.67 8.23 -4.13
C LYS A 51 11.36 7.70 -3.53
N PRO A 52 10.94 8.19 -2.36
CA PRO A 52 9.63 7.87 -1.80
C PRO A 52 8.50 8.13 -2.78
N TYR A 53 7.52 7.26 -2.76
CA TYR A 53 6.35 7.28 -3.63
C TYR A 53 5.12 6.90 -2.83
N LEU A 54 4.07 7.71 -2.91
CA LEU A 54 2.77 7.42 -2.33
C LEU A 54 1.89 6.78 -3.41
N VAL A 55 1.40 5.58 -3.16
CA VAL A 55 0.45 4.92 -4.06
C VAL A 55 -0.94 5.52 -3.87
N LEU A 56 -1.40 6.26 -4.87
CA LEU A 56 -2.78 6.66 -5.03
C LEU A 56 -3.44 5.65 -5.97
N GLY A 57 -3.84 4.53 -5.39
CA GLY A 57 -4.26 3.35 -6.13
C GLY A 57 -5.71 3.40 -6.58
N GLY A 58 -6.01 2.62 -7.60
CA GLY A 58 -7.37 2.29 -7.99
C GLY A 58 -7.41 0.82 -8.38
N GLN A 59 -8.08 -0.01 -7.57
CA GLN A 59 -8.23 -1.42 -7.87
C GLN A 59 -9.43 -1.63 -8.80
N ILE A 60 -9.19 -2.27 -9.94
CA ILE A 60 -10.24 -2.58 -10.91
C ILE A 60 -11.01 -3.84 -10.50
N HIS A 61 -12.18 -4.03 -11.07
CA HIS A 61 -12.97 -5.25 -10.84
C HIS A 61 -12.22 -6.50 -11.28
N ASN A 62 -12.53 -7.61 -10.62
CA ASN A 62 -11.86 -8.89 -10.83
C ASN A 62 -11.93 -9.43 -12.27
N SER A 63 -12.86 -8.95 -13.10
CA SER A 63 -13.00 -9.33 -14.50
C SER A 63 -12.55 -8.27 -15.50
N SER A 64 -11.93 -7.19 -15.06
CA SER A 64 -11.56 -6.06 -15.91
C SER A 64 -10.11 -6.09 -16.42
N GLY A 65 -9.33 -7.12 -16.09
CA GLY A 65 -7.96 -7.30 -16.57
C GLY A 65 -7.84 -7.81 -18.01
N TRP A 66 -8.92 -7.71 -18.82
CA TRP A 66 -8.92 -8.13 -20.22
C TRP A 66 -8.62 -6.97 -21.16
N PRO A 67 -7.87 -7.16 -22.25
CA PRO A 67 -7.56 -6.11 -23.21
C PRO A 67 -8.78 -5.34 -23.73
N SER A 68 -9.96 -5.98 -23.83
CA SER A 68 -11.23 -5.35 -24.22
C SER A 68 -11.74 -4.33 -23.20
N GLU A 69 -11.43 -4.51 -21.93
CA GLU A 69 -11.91 -3.66 -20.82
C GLU A 69 -10.93 -2.52 -20.50
N LEU A 70 -9.65 -2.70 -20.81
CA LEU A 70 -8.59 -1.73 -20.44
C LEU A 70 -8.83 -0.29 -20.92
N PRO A 71 -9.42 -0.01 -22.12
CA PRO A 71 -9.71 1.38 -22.50
C PRO A 71 -10.55 2.13 -21.47
N GLN A 72 -11.60 1.49 -20.94
CA GLN A 72 -12.47 2.07 -19.91
C GLN A 72 -11.77 2.16 -18.54
N VAL A 73 -10.89 1.20 -18.25
CA VAL A 73 -10.05 1.26 -17.05
C VAL A 73 -9.19 2.51 -17.04
N TRP A 74 -8.51 2.83 -18.14
CA TRP A 74 -7.66 4.03 -18.20
C TRP A 74 -8.45 5.33 -18.04
N GLU A 75 -9.66 5.41 -18.60
CA GLU A 75 -10.57 6.55 -18.40
C GLU A 75 -10.96 6.69 -16.93
N SER A 76 -11.25 5.58 -16.25
CA SER A 76 -11.61 5.57 -14.83
C SER A 76 -10.43 5.99 -13.94
N MET A 77 -9.21 5.49 -14.22
CA MET A 77 -8.00 5.90 -13.49
C MET A 77 -7.72 7.41 -13.64
N ALA A 78 -7.87 7.93 -14.85
CA ALA A 78 -7.71 9.37 -15.09
C ALA A 78 -8.77 10.20 -14.34
N ALA A 79 -10.03 9.76 -14.33
CA ALA A 79 -11.11 10.42 -13.61
C ALA A 79 -10.95 10.35 -12.07
N LEU A 80 -10.36 9.26 -11.56
CA LEU A 80 -10.00 9.12 -10.15
C LEU A 80 -8.77 9.96 -9.75
N HIS A 81 -7.99 10.44 -10.71
CA HIS A 81 -6.65 11.02 -10.49
C HIS A 81 -5.67 10.03 -9.84
N ALA A 82 -5.84 8.74 -10.10
CA ALA A 82 -4.93 7.71 -9.62
C ALA A 82 -3.55 7.82 -10.31
N ASN A 83 -2.49 7.48 -9.59
CA ASN A 83 -1.14 7.33 -10.15
C ASN A 83 -0.75 5.85 -10.35
N THR A 84 -1.57 4.94 -9.83
CA THR A 84 -1.31 3.50 -9.85
C THR A 84 -2.62 2.74 -10.07
N VAL A 85 -2.60 1.75 -10.97
CA VAL A 85 -3.71 0.81 -11.17
C VAL A 85 -3.39 -0.53 -10.51
N GLU A 86 -4.36 -1.12 -9.81
CA GLU A 86 -4.26 -2.50 -9.34
C GLU A 86 -5.08 -3.41 -10.25
N ALA A 87 -4.41 -4.35 -10.91
CA ALA A 87 -5.01 -5.16 -11.96
C ALA A 87 -4.75 -6.66 -11.79
N PRO A 88 -5.78 -7.52 -11.97
CA PRO A 88 -5.66 -8.96 -11.79
C PRO A 88 -4.90 -9.65 -12.94
N VAL A 89 -4.15 -10.67 -12.58
CA VAL A 89 -3.53 -11.65 -13.48
C VAL A 89 -4.10 -13.02 -13.13
N TYR A 90 -4.76 -13.65 -14.07
CA TYR A 90 -5.48 -14.90 -13.85
C TYR A 90 -4.63 -16.12 -14.21
N TRP A 91 -4.39 -17.03 -13.26
CA TRP A 91 -3.63 -18.25 -13.55
C TRP A 91 -4.29 -19.10 -14.66
N GLU A 92 -5.62 -19.25 -14.60
CA GLU A 92 -6.38 -20.03 -15.62
C GLU A 92 -6.25 -19.49 -17.05
N GLN A 93 -5.95 -18.21 -17.20
CA GLN A 93 -5.73 -17.58 -18.51
C GLN A 93 -4.24 -17.64 -18.88
N LEU A 94 -3.36 -17.31 -17.93
CA LEU A 94 -1.91 -17.30 -18.15
C LEU A 94 -1.38 -18.68 -18.51
N GLU A 95 -1.95 -19.76 -17.95
CA GLU A 95 -1.57 -21.16 -18.20
C GLU A 95 -2.82 -22.03 -18.46
N ALA A 96 -3.60 -21.68 -19.48
CA ALA A 96 -4.79 -22.43 -19.84
C ALA A 96 -4.51 -23.89 -20.20
N THR A 97 -3.33 -24.18 -20.73
CA THR A 97 -2.78 -25.51 -20.99
C THR A 97 -1.50 -25.69 -20.18
N GLU A 98 -1.38 -26.79 -19.45
CA GLU A 98 -0.23 -27.09 -18.59
C GLU A 98 1.10 -26.87 -19.32
N GLY A 99 1.99 -26.05 -18.75
CA GLY A 99 3.31 -25.73 -19.28
C GLY A 99 3.32 -24.78 -20.48
N GLN A 100 2.17 -24.22 -20.90
CA GLN A 100 2.07 -23.23 -21.98
C GLN A 100 1.59 -21.90 -21.41
N PHE A 101 2.45 -20.89 -21.45
CA PHE A 101 2.19 -19.59 -20.86
C PHE A 101 1.83 -18.54 -21.93
N ASP A 102 0.73 -17.84 -21.73
CA ASP A 102 0.30 -16.69 -22.51
C ASP A 102 0.34 -15.42 -21.66
N PHE A 103 1.27 -14.51 -21.96
CA PHE A 103 1.45 -13.26 -21.25
C PHE A 103 0.72 -12.08 -21.91
N SER A 104 -0.06 -12.30 -22.94
CA SER A 104 -0.68 -11.23 -23.72
C SER A 104 -1.53 -10.26 -22.90
N ASN A 105 -2.29 -10.74 -21.90
CA ASN A 105 -3.06 -9.89 -21.00
C ASN A 105 -2.15 -9.08 -20.07
N VAL A 106 -1.10 -9.70 -19.54
CA VAL A 106 -0.11 -9.05 -18.69
C VAL A 106 0.58 -7.91 -19.44
N ASP A 107 1.00 -8.19 -20.68
CA ASP A 107 1.62 -7.19 -21.56
C ASP A 107 0.68 -6.02 -21.81
N ALA A 108 -0.59 -6.31 -22.11
CA ALA A 108 -1.60 -5.27 -22.35
C ALA A 108 -1.80 -4.38 -21.11
N ILE A 109 -1.83 -4.95 -19.91
CA ILE A 109 -1.95 -4.20 -18.65
C ILE A 109 -0.71 -3.33 -18.44
N VAL A 110 0.49 -3.91 -18.44
CA VAL A 110 1.74 -3.20 -18.11
C VAL A 110 2.07 -2.13 -19.14
N LEU A 111 1.99 -2.46 -20.44
CA LEU A 111 2.27 -1.50 -21.51
C LEU A 111 1.19 -0.42 -21.59
N GLY A 112 -0.07 -0.79 -21.37
CA GLY A 112 -1.19 0.15 -21.32
C GLY A 112 -1.05 1.14 -20.18
N ALA A 113 -0.77 0.70 -18.95
CA ALA A 113 -0.53 1.57 -17.82
C ALA A 113 0.64 2.54 -18.07
N ARG A 114 1.76 2.02 -18.59
CA ARG A 114 2.91 2.85 -18.97
C ARG A 114 2.56 3.93 -19.99
N ALA A 115 1.74 3.58 -21.01
CA ALA A 115 1.29 4.54 -22.02
C ALA A 115 0.39 5.65 -21.43
N HIS A 116 -0.25 5.40 -20.29
CA HIS A 116 -1.09 6.36 -19.56
C HIS A 116 -0.37 7.02 -18.37
N ASN A 117 0.95 6.85 -18.24
CA ASN A 117 1.77 7.36 -17.13
C ASN A 117 1.29 6.86 -15.76
N LEU A 118 0.83 5.62 -15.70
CA LEU A 118 0.43 4.94 -14.48
C LEU A 118 1.48 3.89 -14.10
N HIS A 119 1.68 3.71 -12.80
CA HIS A 119 2.28 2.49 -12.28
C HIS A 119 1.23 1.38 -12.11
N VAL A 120 1.71 0.17 -11.83
CA VAL A 120 0.85 -1.03 -11.71
C VAL A 120 1.20 -1.79 -10.44
N VAL A 121 0.18 -2.24 -9.74
CA VAL A 121 0.24 -3.37 -8.81
C VAL A 121 -0.48 -4.53 -9.48
N LEU A 122 0.20 -5.64 -9.70
CA LEU A 122 -0.40 -6.82 -10.28
C LEU A 122 -0.90 -7.77 -9.19
N LEU A 123 -2.13 -8.26 -9.34
CA LEU A 123 -2.79 -9.14 -8.39
C LEU A 123 -2.75 -10.56 -8.95
N TRP A 124 -1.89 -11.43 -8.43
CA TRP A 124 -1.82 -12.83 -8.82
C TRP A 124 -3.00 -13.61 -8.25
N PHE A 125 -4.01 -13.86 -9.07
CA PHE A 125 -5.12 -14.75 -8.75
C PHE A 125 -4.71 -16.18 -9.12
N GLY A 126 -4.01 -16.81 -8.19
CA GLY A 126 -3.45 -18.14 -8.30
C GLY A 126 -4.38 -19.21 -7.73
N THR A 127 -3.92 -19.86 -6.67
CA THR A 127 -4.63 -20.97 -6.02
C THR A 127 -5.86 -20.53 -5.23
N TRP A 128 -5.81 -19.35 -4.59
CA TRP A 128 -6.93 -18.83 -3.78
C TRP A 128 -7.40 -17.45 -4.20
N LYS A 129 -8.72 -17.30 -4.28
CA LYS A 129 -9.42 -16.03 -4.40
C LYS A 129 -10.66 -16.07 -3.52
N ASN A 130 -10.75 -15.19 -2.50
CA ASN A 130 -11.85 -15.10 -1.54
C ASN A 130 -12.13 -16.46 -0.86
N GLY A 131 -11.08 -17.17 -0.47
CA GLY A 131 -11.19 -18.48 0.15
C GLY A 131 -11.67 -19.63 -0.75
N ASN A 132 -11.60 -19.47 -2.08
CA ASN A 132 -11.98 -20.44 -3.11
C ASN A 132 -10.93 -20.58 -4.21
N ASN A 133 -11.08 -21.57 -5.10
CA ASN A 133 -10.15 -21.86 -6.19
C ASN A 133 -10.61 -21.35 -7.57
N HIS A 134 -11.22 -20.18 -7.62
CA HIS A 134 -11.92 -19.70 -8.81
C HIS A 134 -11.02 -19.61 -10.05
N TYR A 135 -9.78 -19.14 -9.90
CA TYR A 135 -8.86 -18.83 -11.00
C TYR A 135 -7.80 -19.91 -11.26
N VAL A 136 -7.92 -21.05 -10.61
CA VAL A 136 -7.08 -22.21 -10.89
C VAL A 136 -7.41 -22.76 -12.28
N PRO A 137 -6.41 -23.14 -13.11
CA PRO A 137 -6.65 -23.67 -14.45
C PRO A 137 -7.52 -24.92 -14.49
N GLY A 138 -8.23 -25.13 -15.60
CA GLY A 138 -9.11 -26.28 -15.79
C GLY A 138 -8.40 -27.63 -15.63
N TRP A 139 -7.14 -27.76 -16.07
CA TRP A 139 -6.34 -28.96 -15.92
C TRP A 139 -5.98 -29.29 -14.46
N VAL A 140 -5.89 -28.25 -13.59
CA VAL A 140 -5.75 -28.44 -12.14
C VAL A 140 -7.10 -28.80 -11.52
N LYS A 141 -8.18 -28.07 -11.86
CA LYS A 141 -9.53 -28.28 -11.29
C LYS A 141 -10.06 -29.70 -11.52
N THR A 142 -9.71 -30.32 -12.64
CA THR A 142 -10.28 -31.61 -13.07
C THR A 142 -9.48 -32.82 -12.61
N ASP A 143 -8.19 -32.70 -12.32
CA ASP A 143 -7.36 -33.80 -11.82
C ASP A 143 -7.26 -33.78 -10.28
N THR A 144 -8.35 -34.14 -9.62
CA THR A 144 -8.47 -34.13 -8.16
C THR A 144 -7.57 -35.16 -7.45
N LYS A 145 -6.97 -36.12 -8.19
CA LYS A 145 -5.99 -37.05 -7.64
C LYS A 145 -4.61 -36.41 -7.52
N ARG A 146 -4.22 -35.67 -8.52
CA ARG A 146 -2.95 -34.96 -8.57
C ARG A 146 -3.00 -33.67 -7.73
N PHE A 147 -4.15 -32.98 -7.74
CA PHE A 147 -4.38 -31.69 -7.08
C PHE A 147 -5.49 -31.82 -6.03
N PRO A 148 -5.14 -32.17 -4.79
CA PRO A 148 -6.13 -32.46 -3.75
C PRO A 148 -6.87 -31.19 -3.34
N ARG A 149 -8.19 -31.36 -3.08
CA ARG A 149 -9.06 -30.33 -2.53
C ARG A 149 -9.13 -30.43 -1.02
N VAL A 150 -9.48 -29.34 -0.38
CA VAL A 150 -9.87 -29.33 1.03
C VAL A 150 -11.10 -30.21 1.22
N MET A 151 -11.07 -31.05 2.25
CA MET A 151 -12.21 -31.87 2.65
C MET A 151 -12.86 -31.27 3.90
N ARG A 152 -14.18 -31.21 3.90
CA ARG A 152 -14.94 -30.88 5.12
C ARG A 152 -14.87 -32.03 6.14
N LEU A 153 -15.29 -31.73 7.36
CA LEU A 153 -15.33 -32.72 8.45
C LEU A 153 -16.24 -33.92 8.12
N ASP A 154 -17.29 -33.71 7.35
CA ASP A 154 -18.20 -34.78 6.88
C ASP A 154 -17.65 -35.59 5.71
N GLY A 155 -16.43 -35.28 5.23
CA GLY A 155 -15.78 -35.96 4.12
C GLY A 155 -16.18 -35.45 2.73
N THR A 156 -16.94 -34.35 2.61
CA THR A 156 -17.26 -33.76 1.31
C THR A 156 -16.12 -32.86 0.81
N PRO A 157 -15.78 -32.92 -0.49
CA PRO A 157 -14.78 -32.03 -1.07
C PRO A 157 -15.32 -30.60 -1.22
N MET A 158 -14.40 -29.63 -1.16
CA MET A 158 -14.70 -28.21 -1.35
C MET A 158 -14.11 -27.68 -2.66
N ASP A 159 -14.60 -26.55 -3.14
CA ASP A 159 -14.00 -25.80 -4.24
C ASP A 159 -12.83 -24.92 -3.74
N VAL A 160 -11.94 -25.57 -2.99
CA VAL A 160 -10.73 -24.98 -2.41
C VAL A 160 -9.61 -25.99 -2.52
N MET A 161 -8.44 -25.57 -2.96
CA MET A 161 -7.26 -26.44 -3.00
C MET A 161 -6.64 -26.59 -1.60
N SER A 162 -6.22 -27.81 -1.27
CA SER A 162 -5.54 -28.09 -0.01
C SER A 162 -4.15 -27.41 0.02
N PRO A 163 -3.79 -26.63 1.06
CA PRO A 163 -2.45 -26.07 1.20
C PRO A 163 -1.37 -27.15 1.45
N LEU A 164 -1.76 -28.42 1.69
CA LEU A 164 -0.85 -29.55 1.76
C LEU A 164 -0.59 -30.16 0.37
N GLY A 165 -1.26 -29.70 -0.67
CA GLY A 165 -1.15 -30.19 -2.05
C GLY A 165 0.19 -29.85 -2.69
N LYS A 166 1.18 -30.73 -2.62
CA LYS A 166 2.52 -30.50 -3.17
C LYS A 166 2.51 -30.20 -4.67
N ASN A 167 1.68 -30.92 -5.43
CA ASN A 167 1.59 -30.71 -6.88
C ASN A 167 0.93 -29.35 -7.20
N THR A 168 -0.05 -28.92 -6.41
CA THR A 168 -0.67 -27.60 -6.56
C THR A 168 0.36 -26.51 -6.30
N LEU A 169 1.13 -26.64 -5.21
CA LEU A 169 2.22 -25.71 -4.88
C LEU A 169 3.26 -25.62 -6.01
N GLU A 170 3.71 -26.76 -6.56
CA GLU A 170 4.72 -26.76 -7.63
C GLU A 170 4.17 -26.15 -8.93
N ALA A 171 2.91 -26.41 -9.26
CA ALA A 171 2.27 -25.85 -10.45
C ALA A 171 2.11 -24.33 -10.34
N ASP A 172 1.52 -23.84 -9.25
CA ASP A 172 1.33 -22.40 -8.97
C ASP A 172 2.70 -21.69 -8.90
N LYS A 173 3.65 -22.23 -8.16
CA LYS A 173 5.01 -21.70 -8.11
C LYS A 173 5.65 -21.59 -9.50
N THR A 174 5.45 -22.59 -10.37
CA THR A 174 5.97 -22.56 -11.75
C THR A 174 5.33 -21.45 -12.56
N ALA A 175 4.01 -21.31 -12.48
CA ALA A 175 3.27 -20.26 -13.18
C ALA A 175 3.69 -18.86 -12.68
N PHE A 176 3.71 -18.64 -11.37
CA PHE A 176 4.12 -17.36 -10.79
C PHE A 176 5.59 -17.01 -11.11
N THR A 177 6.49 -18.00 -11.05
CA THR A 177 7.90 -17.80 -11.40
C THR A 177 8.06 -17.43 -12.88
N SER A 178 7.26 -18.04 -13.78
CA SER A 178 7.24 -17.70 -15.21
C SER A 178 6.73 -16.29 -15.44
N LEU A 179 5.70 -15.87 -14.72
CA LEU A 179 5.20 -14.48 -14.73
C LEU A 179 6.29 -13.50 -14.28
N MET A 180 6.94 -13.75 -13.15
CA MET A 180 7.96 -12.85 -12.61
C MET A 180 9.19 -12.75 -13.54
N ARG A 181 9.57 -13.83 -14.19
CA ARG A 181 10.63 -13.82 -15.20
C ARG A 181 10.25 -13.00 -16.42
N HIS A 182 9.01 -13.11 -16.88
CA HIS A 182 8.48 -12.32 -17.98
C HIS A 182 8.41 -10.82 -17.63
N LEU A 183 7.90 -10.48 -16.45
CA LEU A 183 7.86 -9.10 -15.96
C LEU A 183 9.26 -8.47 -15.90
N LYS A 184 10.27 -9.21 -15.43
CA LYS A 184 11.65 -8.73 -15.46
C LYS A 184 12.11 -8.38 -16.88
N GLN A 185 11.69 -9.13 -17.90
CA GLN A 185 12.09 -8.88 -19.30
C GLN A 185 11.44 -7.61 -19.86
N ILE A 186 10.15 -7.35 -19.53
CA ILE A 186 9.41 -6.23 -20.13
C ILE A 186 9.44 -4.95 -19.28
N ASP A 187 9.77 -5.07 -17.99
CA ASP A 187 9.66 -3.96 -17.02
C ASP A 187 10.89 -3.77 -16.11
N GLY A 188 11.92 -4.63 -16.21
CA GLY A 188 13.06 -4.63 -15.28
C GLY A 188 13.81 -3.29 -15.17
N ASP A 189 13.78 -2.48 -16.21
CA ASP A 189 14.41 -1.14 -16.26
C ASP A 189 13.38 0.00 -16.35
N GLN A 190 12.08 -0.31 -16.36
CA GLN A 190 11.00 0.68 -16.53
C GLN A 190 10.26 0.99 -15.23
N HIS A 191 10.24 0.04 -14.29
CA HIS A 191 9.61 0.14 -12.97
C HIS A 191 8.14 0.56 -13.03
N THR A 192 7.42 0.13 -14.08
CA THR A 192 5.98 0.31 -14.19
C THR A 192 5.27 -0.52 -13.12
N VAL A 193 5.74 -1.76 -12.90
CA VAL A 193 5.24 -2.67 -11.86
C VAL A 193 5.92 -2.36 -10.55
N LEU A 194 5.17 -1.90 -9.56
CA LEU A 194 5.68 -1.50 -8.25
C LEU A 194 5.89 -2.69 -7.32
N PHE A 195 4.89 -3.57 -7.24
CA PHE A 195 4.89 -4.77 -6.43
C PHE A 195 3.79 -5.74 -6.86
N MET A 196 3.79 -6.94 -6.29
CA MET A 196 2.86 -8.02 -6.61
C MET A 196 2.03 -8.37 -5.39
N GLN A 197 0.71 -8.45 -5.55
CA GLN A 197 -0.12 -9.24 -4.63
C GLN A 197 0.03 -10.72 -5.00
N VAL A 198 0.21 -11.58 -4.00
CA VAL A 198 0.29 -13.04 -4.22
C VAL A 198 -0.89 -13.70 -3.55
N GLU A 199 -1.73 -14.34 -4.34
CA GLU A 199 -3.05 -14.80 -3.96
C GLU A 199 -4.01 -13.65 -3.62
N ASN A 200 -5.27 -13.94 -3.34
CA ASN A 200 -6.23 -12.95 -2.88
C ASN A 200 -7.08 -13.52 -1.75
N GLU A 201 -7.06 -12.82 -0.59
CA GLU A 201 -7.85 -13.21 0.57
C GLU A 201 -7.79 -14.71 0.83
N SER A 202 -6.56 -15.22 0.92
CA SER A 202 -6.26 -16.65 0.98
C SER A 202 -6.78 -17.31 2.24
N GLY A 203 -7.13 -18.58 2.14
CA GLY A 203 -7.68 -19.39 3.22
C GLY A 203 -8.85 -20.25 2.77
N ASN A 204 -9.63 -20.75 3.71
CA ASN A 204 -10.80 -21.58 3.43
C ASN A 204 -12.09 -20.90 3.90
N ILE A 205 -13.07 -20.73 3.03
CA ILE A 205 -14.47 -20.48 3.41
C ILE A 205 -15.26 -21.77 3.33
N GLY A 206 -15.97 -22.12 4.40
CA GLY A 206 -16.78 -23.34 4.52
C GLY A 206 -16.13 -24.48 5.31
N SER A 207 -14.89 -24.29 5.79
CA SER A 207 -14.21 -25.22 6.71
C SER A 207 -13.11 -24.49 7.48
N VAL A 208 -12.90 -24.82 8.74
CA VAL A 208 -11.80 -24.25 9.55
C VAL A 208 -10.44 -24.77 9.12
N ARG A 209 -10.34 -26.01 8.61
CA ARG A 209 -9.12 -26.58 8.01
C ARG A 209 -9.46 -27.64 6.98
N ASP A 210 -8.44 -28.16 6.35
CA ASP A 210 -8.54 -29.41 5.59
C ASP A 210 -8.67 -30.60 6.53
N PHE A 211 -9.74 -31.41 6.35
CA PHE A 211 -9.99 -32.67 7.07
C PHE A 211 -9.70 -33.91 6.19
N SER A 212 -8.93 -33.79 5.11
CA SER A 212 -8.48 -34.93 4.32
C SER A 212 -7.69 -35.93 5.17
N ALA A 213 -7.55 -37.17 4.70
CA ALA A 213 -6.78 -38.19 5.40
C ALA A 213 -5.32 -37.79 5.63
N GLU A 214 -4.71 -37.06 4.69
CA GLU A 214 -3.36 -36.52 4.83
C GLU A 214 -3.30 -35.42 5.89
N ALA A 215 -4.21 -34.43 5.80
CA ALA A 215 -4.29 -33.37 6.79
C ALA A 215 -4.55 -33.88 8.20
N ASN A 216 -5.44 -34.86 8.37
CA ASN A 216 -5.70 -35.48 9.67
C ASN A 216 -4.48 -36.24 10.24
N ARG A 217 -3.72 -36.93 9.42
CA ARG A 217 -2.47 -37.55 9.86
C ARG A 217 -1.44 -36.53 10.30
N THR A 218 -1.29 -35.46 9.54
CA THR A 218 -0.38 -34.34 9.85
C THR A 218 -0.80 -33.60 11.12
N PHE A 219 -2.09 -33.37 11.29
CA PHE A 219 -2.67 -32.72 12.48
C PHE A 219 -2.49 -33.58 13.76
N ALA A 220 -2.55 -34.91 13.66
CA ALA A 220 -2.27 -35.79 14.78
C ALA A 220 -0.76 -35.82 15.18
N GLY A 221 0.12 -35.30 14.34
CA GLY A 221 1.55 -35.19 14.59
C GLY A 221 1.96 -34.05 15.49
N GLN A 222 3.29 -33.84 15.56
CA GLN A 222 3.88 -32.74 16.32
C GLN A 222 3.74 -31.39 15.57
N VAL A 223 3.55 -30.32 16.31
CA VAL A 223 3.62 -28.95 15.77
C VAL A 223 5.04 -28.69 15.26
N PRO A 224 5.21 -28.10 14.06
CA PRO A 224 6.52 -27.73 13.52
C PRO A 224 7.30 -26.77 14.42
N ALA A 225 8.62 -26.96 14.50
CA ALA A 225 9.50 -26.24 15.42
C ALA A 225 9.51 -24.71 15.17
N ASP A 226 9.40 -24.28 13.93
CA ASP A 226 9.34 -22.86 13.55
C ASP A 226 8.05 -22.20 14.03
N LEU A 227 6.89 -22.87 13.95
CA LEU A 227 5.65 -22.37 14.52
C LEU A 227 5.71 -22.33 16.06
N LEU A 228 6.27 -23.36 16.70
CA LEU A 228 6.48 -23.36 18.16
C LEU A 228 7.33 -22.18 18.61
N ALA A 229 8.41 -21.91 17.87
CA ALA A 229 9.28 -20.78 18.15
C ALA A 229 8.53 -19.44 17.97
N ALA A 230 7.81 -19.25 16.86
CA ALA A 230 7.03 -18.06 16.57
C ALA A 230 5.91 -17.82 17.60
N ALA A 231 5.23 -18.88 18.05
CA ALA A 231 4.17 -18.83 19.03
C ALA A 231 4.65 -18.88 20.50
N HIS A 232 5.95 -18.99 20.75
CA HIS A 232 6.56 -19.16 22.09
C HIS A 232 5.94 -20.33 22.88
N LYS A 233 5.75 -21.49 22.20
CA LYS A 233 5.13 -22.69 22.78
C LYS A 233 6.14 -23.82 22.95
N GLN A 234 5.82 -24.77 23.86
CA GLN A 234 6.58 -25.99 24.04
C GLN A 234 6.15 -27.07 23.03
N PRO A 235 7.03 -28.03 22.69
CA PRO A 235 6.71 -29.13 21.78
C PRO A 235 5.49 -29.96 22.24
N GLY A 236 4.66 -30.34 21.28
CA GLY A 236 3.45 -31.13 21.51
C GLY A 236 2.67 -31.33 20.22
N THR A 237 1.57 -32.07 20.29
CA THR A 237 0.61 -32.18 19.17
C THR A 237 -0.21 -30.90 19.04
N TRP A 238 -0.80 -30.67 17.88
CA TRP A 238 -1.57 -29.46 17.58
C TRP A 238 -2.64 -29.18 18.64
N SER A 239 -3.48 -30.18 18.96
CA SER A 239 -4.53 -30.02 19.96
C SER A 239 -3.98 -29.80 21.39
N ALA A 240 -2.84 -30.39 21.74
CA ALA A 240 -2.25 -30.21 23.06
C ALA A 240 -1.60 -28.83 23.23
N VAL A 241 -1.03 -28.26 22.14
CA VAL A 241 -0.34 -26.96 22.16
C VAL A 241 -1.33 -25.81 22.05
N PHE A 242 -2.32 -25.89 21.14
CA PHE A 242 -3.17 -24.77 20.76
C PHE A 242 -4.63 -24.90 21.18
N ASN A 243 -5.04 -26.04 21.73
CA ASN A 243 -6.40 -26.27 22.21
C ASN A 243 -7.48 -25.91 21.16
N ALA A 244 -8.38 -24.98 21.45
CA ALA A 244 -9.47 -24.57 20.55
C ALA A 244 -9.00 -23.86 19.28
N GLU A 245 -7.80 -23.29 19.27
CA GLU A 245 -7.23 -22.59 18.11
C GLU A 245 -6.46 -23.53 17.15
N ALA A 246 -6.32 -24.81 17.54
CA ALA A 246 -5.47 -25.76 16.82
C ALA A 246 -5.83 -25.92 15.35
N ASP A 247 -7.12 -25.99 15.01
CA ASP A 247 -7.58 -26.18 13.63
C ASP A 247 -7.24 -24.96 12.76
N GLU A 248 -7.48 -23.75 13.23
CA GLU A 248 -7.17 -22.52 12.49
C GLU A 248 -5.65 -22.30 12.34
N LEU A 249 -4.87 -22.54 13.42
CA LEU A 249 -3.41 -22.40 13.37
C LEU A 249 -2.77 -23.46 12.47
N PHE A 250 -3.35 -24.64 12.37
CA PHE A 250 -2.94 -25.65 11.41
C PHE A 250 -3.14 -25.15 9.97
N GLN A 251 -4.32 -24.64 9.66
CA GLN A 251 -4.62 -24.11 8.34
C GLN A 251 -3.70 -22.93 8.02
N MET A 252 -3.57 -21.97 8.94
CA MET A 252 -2.70 -20.81 8.82
C MET A 252 -1.25 -21.18 8.54
N TYR A 253 -0.69 -22.16 9.26
CA TYR A 253 0.69 -22.58 9.08
C TYR A 253 0.96 -23.05 7.65
N PHE A 254 0.13 -23.97 7.15
CA PHE A 254 0.34 -24.51 5.80
C PHE A 254 0.06 -23.47 4.72
N GLN A 255 -0.91 -22.57 4.94
CA GLN A 255 -1.19 -21.45 4.05
C GLN A 255 0.01 -20.51 3.96
N ALA A 256 0.57 -20.10 5.10
CA ALA A 256 1.73 -19.22 5.16
C ALA A 256 2.97 -19.83 4.51
N LYS A 257 3.23 -21.13 4.74
CA LYS A 257 4.37 -21.83 4.13
C LYS A 257 4.23 -22.00 2.63
N TYR A 258 3.01 -22.25 2.16
CA TYR A 258 2.70 -22.34 0.73
C TYR A 258 2.99 -21.00 0.02
N ILE A 259 2.39 -19.91 0.50
CA ILE A 259 2.54 -18.59 -0.11
C ILE A 259 3.99 -18.09 0.00
N ASN A 260 4.65 -18.29 1.16
CA ASN A 260 6.06 -17.96 1.30
C ASN A 260 6.93 -18.63 0.24
N THR A 261 6.63 -19.88 -0.10
CA THR A 261 7.39 -20.65 -1.10
C THR A 261 7.23 -20.06 -2.50
N ILE A 262 6.02 -19.66 -2.86
CA ILE A 262 5.71 -19.01 -4.16
C ILE A 262 6.41 -17.65 -4.24
N VAL A 263 6.24 -16.81 -3.22
CA VAL A 263 6.84 -15.48 -3.15
C VAL A 263 8.36 -15.56 -3.24
N ALA A 264 8.99 -16.44 -2.46
CA ALA A 264 10.45 -16.59 -2.47
C ALA A 264 10.97 -17.01 -3.86
N ALA A 265 10.25 -17.91 -4.55
CA ALA A 265 10.62 -18.35 -5.89
C ALA A 265 10.45 -17.22 -6.93
N GLY A 266 9.36 -16.47 -6.87
CA GLY A 266 9.12 -15.33 -7.77
C GLY A 266 10.14 -14.21 -7.58
N LYS A 267 10.44 -13.84 -6.34
CA LYS A 267 11.45 -12.82 -6.01
C LYS A 267 12.88 -13.22 -6.43
N ALA A 268 13.18 -14.51 -6.52
CA ALA A 268 14.45 -14.98 -7.07
C ALA A 268 14.59 -14.67 -8.57
N GLU A 269 13.49 -14.58 -9.32
CA GLU A 269 13.49 -14.18 -10.72
C GLU A 269 13.47 -12.65 -10.88
N PHE A 270 12.56 -11.97 -10.18
CA PHE A 270 12.40 -10.52 -10.20
C PHE A 270 12.18 -9.98 -8.79
N ALA A 271 13.20 -9.31 -8.25
CA ALA A 271 13.25 -8.89 -6.84
C ALA A 271 12.46 -7.60 -6.56
N ILE A 272 11.16 -7.57 -6.90
CA ILE A 272 10.23 -6.51 -6.49
C ILE A 272 9.48 -6.93 -5.23
N PRO A 273 8.95 -5.98 -4.43
CA PRO A 273 8.16 -6.30 -3.25
C PRO A 273 6.94 -7.16 -3.58
N CYS A 274 6.58 -8.05 -2.64
CA CYS A 274 5.38 -8.88 -2.74
C CYS A 274 4.56 -8.76 -1.46
N TYR A 275 3.23 -8.71 -1.60
CA TYR A 275 2.32 -8.67 -0.45
C TYR A 275 1.20 -9.69 -0.57
N ILE A 276 0.48 -9.88 0.52
CA ILE A 276 -0.81 -10.56 0.55
C ILE A 276 -1.87 -9.59 1.10
N ASN A 277 -3.08 -9.68 0.57
CA ASN A 277 -4.24 -9.00 1.15
C ASN A 277 -5.04 -9.95 2.04
N VAL A 278 -5.89 -9.38 2.89
CA VAL A 278 -6.59 -10.12 3.94
C VAL A 278 -8.05 -9.71 4.01
N TRP A 279 -8.94 -10.68 3.80
CA TRP A 279 -10.32 -10.57 4.30
C TRP A 279 -10.27 -10.64 5.82
N ILE A 280 -10.43 -9.49 6.46
CA ILE A 280 -10.27 -9.32 7.90
C ILE A 280 -11.38 -9.97 8.72
N ASP A 281 -11.04 -10.33 9.97
CA ASP A 281 -12.00 -10.70 10.99
C ASP A 281 -12.69 -9.43 11.54
N TYR A 282 -14.03 -9.47 11.63
CA TYR A 282 -14.82 -8.36 12.17
C TYR A 282 -15.26 -8.69 13.61
N PRO A 283 -15.12 -7.76 14.55
CA PRO A 283 -15.65 -7.96 15.90
C PRO A 283 -17.17 -8.18 15.84
N SER A 284 -17.67 -9.13 16.62
CA SER A 284 -19.07 -9.56 16.60
C SER A 284 -20.10 -8.42 16.77
N ALA A 285 -19.69 -7.31 17.43
CA ALA A 285 -20.54 -6.14 17.62
C ALA A 285 -20.77 -5.32 16.33
N GLN A 286 -19.93 -5.49 15.30
CA GLN A 286 -19.96 -4.72 14.05
C GLN A 286 -20.42 -5.57 12.86
N LEU A 287 -20.62 -6.87 13.06
CA LEU A 287 -21.10 -7.74 12.00
C LEU A 287 -22.57 -7.45 11.66
N PRO A 288 -22.95 -7.41 10.36
CA PRO A 288 -24.35 -7.51 9.98
C PRO A 288 -24.99 -8.72 10.69
N GLN A 289 -26.24 -8.61 11.12
CA GLN A 289 -26.97 -9.56 12.00
C GLN A 289 -26.91 -11.06 11.63
N ARG A 290 -26.16 -11.46 10.60
CA ARG A 290 -26.04 -12.84 10.07
C ARG A 290 -24.62 -13.36 9.94
N GLN A 291 -23.60 -12.57 10.28
CA GLN A 291 -22.22 -13.02 10.23
C GLN A 291 -21.70 -13.37 11.62
N VAL A 292 -20.97 -14.46 11.70
CA VAL A 292 -20.34 -14.94 12.94
C VAL A 292 -18.84 -14.83 12.72
N ASP A 293 -18.13 -14.19 13.62
CA ASP A 293 -16.68 -14.05 13.59
C ASP A 293 -15.98 -15.38 13.95
N LEU A 294 -16.10 -16.35 13.04
CA LEU A 294 -15.48 -17.67 13.17
C LEU A 294 -14.66 -17.99 11.90
N PRO A 295 -13.49 -18.62 12.08
CA PRO A 295 -12.65 -19.02 10.96
C PRO A 295 -13.38 -20.01 10.03
N GLY A 296 -13.33 -19.74 8.74
CA GLY A 296 -14.01 -20.51 7.70
C GLY A 296 -15.52 -20.22 7.58
N ILE A 297 -16.04 -19.25 8.32
CA ILE A 297 -17.44 -18.81 8.26
C ILE A 297 -17.53 -17.30 8.06
N GLY A 298 -17.00 -16.51 8.97
CA GLY A 298 -17.00 -15.05 8.91
C GLY A 298 -15.85 -14.49 8.04
N TYR A 299 -14.75 -15.21 8.02
CA TYR A 299 -13.56 -14.90 7.23
C TYR A 299 -12.86 -16.19 6.77
N PRO A 300 -12.00 -16.16 5.74
CA PRO A 300 -11.24 -17.33 5.29
C PRO A 300 -10.29 -17.82 6.37
N SER A 301 -10.49 -19.06 6.85
CA SER A 301 -9.61 -19.68 7.83
C SER A 301 -8.22 -19.86 7.28
N GLY A 302 -7.20 -19.46 8.03
CA GLY A 302 -5.81 -19.51 7.65
C GLY A 302 -5.27 -18.21 7.07
N GLY A 303 -6.12 -17.20 6.80
CA GLY A 303 -5.70 -15.86 6.39
C GLY A 303 -4.91 -15.12 7.49
N ALA A 304 -4.23 -14.04 7.11
CA ALA A 304 -3.40 -13.25 8.03
C ALA A 304 -4.24 -12.21 8.80
N VAL A 305 -5.36 -12.66 9.40
CA VAL A 305 -6.24 -11.80 10.21
C VAL A 305 -5.51 -11.19 11.41
N GLN A 306 -6.08 -10.16 12.00
CA GLN A 306 -5.44 -9.34 13.04
C GLN A 306 -4.71 -10.17 14.13
N LYS A 307 -5.35 -11.22 14.66
CA LYS A 307 -4.76 -12.10 15.69
C LYS A 307 -3.60 -12.97 15.18
N LEU A 308 -3.48 -13.17 13.86
CA LEU A 308 -2.51 -14.07 13.23
C LEU A 308 -1.40 -13.32 12.46
N VAL A 309 -1.54 -12.02 12.21
CA VAL A 309 -0.58 -11.25 11.40
C VAL A 309 0.86 -11.38 11.90
N GLY A 310 1.07 -11.40 13.24
CA GLY A 310 2.40 -11.57 13.82
C GLY A 310 3.04 -12.94 13.55
N LEU A 311 2.23 -14.01 13.53
CA LEU A 311 2.71 -15.34 13.14
C LEU A 311 3.00 -15.44 11.65
N TRP A 312 2.12 -14.87 10.82
CA TRP A 312 2.35 -14.79 9.38
C TRP A 312 3.67 -14.11 9.02
N ARG A 313 3.97 -12.95 9.64
CA ARG A 313 5.23 -12.22 9.41
C ARG A 313 6.46 -13.08 9.71
N GLN A 314 6.41 -13.92 10.75
CA GLN A 314 7.52 -14.81 11.11
C GLN A 314 7.60 -16.06 10.22
N LEU A 315 6.46 -16.61 9.79
CA LEU A 315 6.39 -17.88 9.04
C LEU A 315 6.53 -17.67 7.52
N ALA A 316 6.21 -16.47 7.02
CA ALA A 316 6.31 -16.10 5.61
C ALA A 316 7.24 -14.89 5.40
N PRO A 317 8.55 -14.98 5.72
CA PRO A 317 9.48 -13.86 5.66
C PRO A 317 9.77 -13.35 4.23
N ALA A 318 9.42 -14.10 3.19
CA ALA A 318 9.53 -13.64 1.82
C ALA A 318 8.46 -12.59 1.44
N VAL A 319 7.32 -12.60 2.13
CA VAL A 319 6.25 -11.61 1.98
C VAL A 319 6.68 -10.30 2.63
N ASP A 320 6.72 -9.21 1.87
CA ASP A 320 7.20 -7.91 2.39
C ASP A 320 6.12 -7.17 3.20
N MET A 321 4.84 -7.32 2.85
CA MET A 321 3.71 -6.62 3.47
C MET A 321 2.48 -7.52 3.59
N ILE A 322 1.65 -7.20 4.56
CA ILE A 322 0.30 -7.76 4.70
C ILE A 322 -0.65 -6.56 4.78
N GLY A 323 -1.58 -6.45 3.82
CA GLY A 323 -2.54 -5.35 3.73
C GLY A 323 -3.97 -5.81 4.05
N PRO A 324 -4.70 -5.09 4.93
CA PRO A 324 -6.09 -5.41 5.24
C PRO A 324 -7.05 -4.87 4.17
N ASP A 325 -8.07 -5.65 3.81
CA ASP A 325 -9.18 -5.21 2.98
C ASP A 325 -10.30 -4.70 3.88
N ILE A 326 -10.51 -3.37 3.91
CA ILE A 326 -11.36 -2.75 4.92
C ILE A 326 -12.64 -2.20 4.29
N TYR A 327 -13.77 -2.87 4.53
CA TYR A 327 -15.09 -2.50 4.02
C TYR A 327 -16.07 -2.03 5.09
N ALA A 328 -15.65 -1.92 6.35
CA ALA A 328 -16.45 -1.27 7.38
C ALA A 328 -16.19 0.24 7.36
N ASP A 329 -17.24 1.04 7.29
CA ASP A 329 -17.18 2.52 7.31
C ASP A 329 -17.29 3.11 8.73
N ASP A 330 -17.27 2.28 9.75
CA ASP A 330 -17.11 2.70 11.14
C ASP A 330 -15.68 3.17 11.40
N SER A 331 -15.52 4.42 11.80
CA SER A 331 -14.21 5.05 11.95
C SER A 331 -13.34 4.42 13.04
N GLN A 332 -13.94 4.00 14.15
CA GLN A 332 -13.19 3.37 15.23
C GLN A 332 -12.62 2.03 14.75
N PHE A 333 -13.47 1.20 14.15
CA PHE A 333 -13.06 -0.09 13.62
C PHE A 333 -12.00 0.04 12.52
N TYR A 334 -12.18 1.00 11.60
CA TYR A 334 -11.21 1.25 10.52
C TYR A 334 -9.84 1.60 11.07
N ARG A 335 -9.77 2.50 12.04
CA ARG A 335 -8.52 2.93 12.71
C ARG A 335 -7.89 1.80 13.52
N GLU A 336 -8.67 1.03 14.27
CA GLU A 336 -8.19 -0.14 15.02
C GLU A 336 -7.60 -1.19 14.07
N THR A 337 -8.23 -1.42 12.93
CA THR A 337 -7.71 -2.31 11.88
C THR A 337 -6.40 -1.77 11.31
N MET A 338 -6.33 -0.51 10.90
CA MET A 338 -5.07 0.09 10.43
C MET A 338 -3.95 -0.07 11.47
N ALA A 339 -4.23 0.22 12.74
CA ALA A 339 -3.25 0.09 13.82
C ALA A 339 -2.75 -1.35 14.02
N ALA A 340 -3.60 -2.34 13.78
CA ALA A 340 -3.23 -3.76 13.89
C ALA A 340 -2.25 -4.20 12.78
N TYR A 341 -2.34 -3.59 11.60
CA TYR A 341 -1.47 -3.89 10.46
C TYR A 341 -0.30 -2.89 10.31
N ASN A 342 -0.35 -1.72 10.94
CA ASN A 342 0.76 -0.77 11.03
C ASN A 342 1.74 -1.19 12.13
N ARG A 343 2.71 -2.01 11.79
CA ARG A 343 3.59 -2.67 12.76
C ARG A 343 5.06 -2.36 12.47
N PRO A 344 5.94 -2.47 13.47
CA PRO A 344 7.38 -2.35 13.26
C PRO A 344 7.95 -3.33 12.22
N ASP A 345 7.26 -4.44 11.97
CA ASP A 345 7.63 -5.48 11.01
C ASP A 345 6.69 -5.54 9.78
N ASN A 346 5.74 -4.60 9.64
CA ASN A 346 4.79 -4.56 8.54
C ASN A 346 4.41 -3.12 8.18
N PRO A 347 4.77 -2.61 7.00
CA PRO A 347 4.33 -1.30 6.53
C PRO A 347 2.82 -1.26 6.36
N LEU A 348 2.19 -0.13 6.66
CA LEU A 348 0.78 0.07 6.40
C LEU A 348 0.55 0.25 4.90
N TRP A 349 -0.23 -0.63 4.33
CA TRP A 349 -0.73 -0.60 2.97
C TRP A 349 -2.22 -0.95 2.97
N ILE A 350 -3.07 -0.12 2.39
CA ILE A 350 -4.50 -0.39 2.25
C ILE A 350 -4.78 -0.78 0.78
N PRO A 351 -4.69 -2.08 0.44
CA PRO A 351 -4.82 -2.54 -0.94
C PRO A 351 -6.25 -2.51 -1.43
N GLU A 352 -7.22 -2.63 -0.49
CA GLU A 352 -8.61 -2.75 -0.88
C GLU A 352 -9.51 -2.10 0.17
N THR A 353 -10.36 -1.17 -0.27
CA THR A 353 -11.36 -0.53 0.59
C THR A 353 -12.59 -0.12 -0.21
N GLY A 354 -13.65 0.31 0.50
CA GLY A 354 -14.88 0.76 -0.14
C GLY A 354 -14.67 1.98 -1.05
N ARG A 355 -15.35 2.00 -2.19
CA ARG A 355 -15.28 3.09 -3.18
C ARG A 355 -16.25 4.25 -2.93
N SER A 356 -17.25 4.07 -2.06
CA SER A 356 -18.21 5.12 -1.78
C SER A 356 -17.56 6.31 -1.06
N ASP A 357 -18.15 7.47 -1.18
CA ASP A 357 -17.63 8.72 -0.60
C ASP A 357 -17.46 8.66 0.93
N SER A 358 -18.20 7.77 1.63
CA SER A 358 -18.05 7.54 3.08
C SER A 358 -16.67 6.99 3.47
N PHE A 359 -15.99 6.28 2.56
CA PHE A 359 -14.64 5.75 2.81
C PHE A 359 -13.52 6.75 2.52
N ALA A 360 -13.80 7.82 1.80
CA ALA A 360 -12.76 8.75 1.33
C ALA A 360 -12.03 9.47 2.47
N LYS A 361 -12.67 9.68 3.63
CA LYS A 361 -12.03 10.28 4.81
C LYS A 361 -10.90 9.43 5.37
N PHE A 362 -10.98 8.10 5.21
CA PHE A 362 -9.95 7.16 5.70
C PHE A 362 -8.62 7.29 4.97
N PHE A 363 -8.60 7.88 3.79
CA PHE A 363 -7.37 8.27 3.12
C PHE A 363 -6.51 9.21 3.98
N PHE A 364 -7.11 10.23 4.60
CA PHE A 364 -6.35 11.13 5.48
C PHE A 364 -5.91 10.44 6.77
N TYR A 365 -6.71 9.53 7.32
CA TYR A 365 -6.25 8.70 8.43
C TYR A 365 -5.05 7.83 8.04
N ALA A 366 -5.12 7.19 6.87
CA ALA A 366 -4.03 6.36 6.36
C ALA A 366 -2.73 7.16 6.18
N LEU A 367 -2.82 8.38 5.63
CA LEU A 367 -1.68 9.29 5.53
C LEU A 367 -1.12 9.65 6.91
N GLY A 368 -1.96 10.00 7.88
CA GLY A 368 -1.51 10.33 9.24
C GLY A 368 -0.81 9.19 9.97
N GLU A 369 -1.11 7.94 9.60
CA GLU A 369 -0.51 6.73 10.12
C GLU A 369 0.71 6.25 9.30
N GLY A 370 1.11 6.99 8.25
CA GLY A 370 2.27 6.67 7.43
C GLY A 370 2.05 5.52 6.44
N ALA A 371 0.85 5.41 5.87
CA ALA A 371 0.56 4.40 4.86
C ALA A 371 1.33 4.67 3.57
N ILE A 372 1.94 3.63 3.00
CA ILE A 372 2.63 3.73 1.70
C ILE A 372 1.67 3.87 0.52
N GLY A 373 0.38 3.71 0.76
CA GLY A 373 -0.67 3.92 -0.23
C GLY A 373 -2.05 3.49 0.23
N PHE A 374 -3.03 3.80 -0.62
CA PHE A 374 -4.45 3.60 -0.38
C PHE A 374 -5.16 3.32 -1.70
N SER A 375 -6.07 2.32 -1.73
CA SER A 375 -6.70 1.89 -2.97
C SER A 375 -8.17 1.49 -2.78
N PRO A 376 -9.13 2.29 -3.27
CA PRO A 376 -10.52 1.86 -3.36
C PRO A 376 -10.71 0.79 -4.44
N PHE A 377 -11.55 -0.22 -4.14
CA PHE A 377 -11.87 -1.31 -5.05
C PHE A 377 -13.05 -0.99 -5.98
N GLY A 378 -12.97 -1.49 -7.22
CA GLY A 378 -14.06 -1.43 -8.19
C GLY A 378 -14.33 -0.03 -8.70
N VAL A 379 -13.29 0.76 -8.91
CA VAL A 379 -13.36 2.16 -9.38
C VAL A 379 -13.51 2.28 -10.91
N ASP A 380 -13.37 1.18 -11.65
CA ASP A 380 -13.71 1.12 -13.05
C ASP A 380 -15.21 0.88 -13.24
N GLN A 381 -15.74 1.29 -14.39
CA GLN A 381 -17.15 1.15 -14.74
C GLN A 381 -17.40 -0.04 -15.67
N SER A 382 -16.52 -1.03 -15.66
CA SER A 382 -16.60 -2.19 -16.53
C SER A 382 -17.31 -3.38 -15.87
N GLY A 383 -17.68 -4.34 -16.72
CA GLY A 383 -18.19 -5.63 -16.30
C GLY A 383 -19.56 -5.57 -15.62
N TRP A 384 -19.75 -6.38 -14.59
CA TRP A 384 -20.98 -6.53 -13.82
C TRP A 384 -21.18 -5.45 -12.76
N ASN A 385 -20.39 -4.38 -12.79
CA ASN A 385 -20.51 -3.24 -11.88
C ASN A 385 -21.79 -2.43 -12.13
N ILE A 386 -22.91 -3.09 -12.08
CA ILE A 386 -24.24 -2.52 -12.26
C ILE A 386 -24.81 -2.04 -10.92
N LEU A 387 -24.05 -2.12 -9.84
CA LEU A 387 -24.50 -1.80 -8.49
C LEU A 387 -24.52 -0.28 -8.25
N GLY A 388 -25.37 0.39 -9.05
CA GLY A 388 -25.85 1.73 -8.73
C GLY A 388 -24.86 2.87 -9.01
N ASP A 389 -25.36 4.07 -8.82
CA ASP A 389 -24.64 5.34 -8.97
C ASP A 389 -23.69 5.62 -7.77
N GLU A 390 -23.02 4.62 -7.22
CA GLU A 390 -22.01 4.87 -6.20
C GLU A 390 -20.91 5.74 -6.78
N LYS A 391 -20.83 6.94 -6.26
CA LYS A 391 -19.85 7.94 -6.67
C LYS A 391 -18.62 7.79 -5.80
N TRP A 392 -17.46 7.80 -6.43
CA TRP A 392 -16.15 7.92 -5.77
C TRP A 392 -15.57 9.34 -5.91
N THR A 393 -16.47 10.35 -5.95
CA THR A 393 -16.13 11.77 -6.15
C THR A 393 -15.20 12.29 -5.07
N ALA A 394 -15.40 11.88 -3.82
CA ALA A 394 -14.55 12.32 -2.70
C ALA A 394 -13.15 11.67 -2.77
N HIS A 395 -13.02 10.43 -3.23
CA HIS A 395 -11.71 9.82 -3.50
C HIS A 395 -10.98 10.58 -4.61
N ALA A 396 -11.65 10.87 -5.73
CA ALA A 396 -11.08 11.63 -6.85
C ALA A 396 -10.64 13.05 -6.40
N ARG A 397 -11.43 13.74 -5.60
CA ARG A 397 -11.05 15.02 -4.99
C ARG A 397 -9.79 14.91 -4.15
N ASN A 398 -9.70 13.91 -3.28
CA ASN A 398 -8.54 13.70 -2.42
C ASN A 398 -7.28 13.38 -3.25
N TYR A 399 -7.42 12.56 -4.29
CA TYR A 399 -6.30 12.23 -5.18
C TYR A 399 -5.89 13.41 -6.06
N ALA A 400 -6.83 14.20 -6.55
CA ALA A 400 -6.53 15.45 -7.27
C ALA A 400 -5.78 16.47 -6.40
N LEU A 401 -6.06 16.48 -5.08
CA LEU A 401 -5.37 17.34 -4.11
C LEU A 401 -3.94 16.88 -3.85
N ILE A 402 -3.75 15.59 -3.59
CA ILE A 402 -2.47 15.03 -3.14
C ILE A 402 -1.56 14.62 -4.31
N GLY A 403 -2.13 14.17 -5.44
CA GLY A 403 -1.39 13.64 -6.57
C GLY A 403 -0.27 14.55 -7.11
N PRO A 404 -0.47 15.86 -7.29
CA PRO A 404 0.61 16.75 -7.71
C PRO A 404 1.81 16.83 -6.77
N MET A 405 1.68 16.34 -5.53
CA MET A 405 2.70 16.36 -4.48
C MET A 405 2.90 14.96 -3.82
N ASP A 406 2.54 13.89 -4.50
CA ASP A 406 2.61 12.52 -3.98
C ASP A 406 4.01 12.13 -3.47
N ARG A 407 5.07 12.54 -4.18
CA ARG A 407 6.46 12.31 -3.79
C ARG A 407 6.86 13.10 -2.55
N GLU A 408 6.44 14.36 -2.46
CA GLU A 408 6.70 15.23 -1.30
C GLU A 408 5.97 14.73 -0.07
N ILE A 409 4.73 14.32 -0.22
CA ILE A 409 3.95 13.72 0.88
C ILE A 409 4.62 12.43 1.35
N ALA A 410 4.97 11.51 0.44
CA ALA A 410 5.68 10.29 0.78
C ALA A 410 7.02 10.56 1.50
N GLN A 411 7.76 11.60 1.09
CA GLN A 411 9.01 11.98 1.76
C GLN A 411 8.74 12.54 3.17
N LEU A 412 7.70 13.35 3.34
CA LEU A 412 7.33 13.93 4.64
C LEU A 412 6.82 12.88 5.62
N GLU A 413 6.08 11.87 5.13
CA GLU A 413 5.69 10.69 5.91
C GLU A 413 6.91 9.88 6.35
N TYR A 414 7.80 9.58 5.41
CA TYR A 414 9.03 8.82 5.69
C TYR A 414 9.95 9.52 6.68
N ASP A 415 9.93 10.85 6.72
CA ASP A 415 10.65 11.67 7.70
C ASP A 415 9.89 11.87 9.03
N GLY A 416 8.69 11.32 9.18
CA GLY A 416 7.85 11.48 10.37
C GLY A 416 7.37 12.91 10.61
N LYS A 417 7.26 13.70 9.55
CA LYS A 417 6.94 15.15 9.60
C LYS A 417 5.51 15.48 9.24
N LEU A 418 4.69 14.50 8.88
CA LEU A 418 3.31 14.69 8.45
C LEU A 418 2.35 14.29 9.58
N LYS A 419 1.31 15.10 9.76
CA LYS A 419 0.18 14.84 10.65
C LYS A 419 -1.12 15.16 9.94
N THR A 420 -2.18 14.46 10.33
CA THR A 420 -3.52 14.71 9.81
C THR A 420 -4.51 14.85 10.96
N ALA A 421 -5.60 15.56 10.69
CA ALA A 421 -6.79 15.61 11.53
C ALA A 421 -7.99 15.30 10.66
N VAL A 422 -8.92 14.48 11.16
CA VAL A 422 -10.09 14.01 10.41
C VAL A 422 -11.33 14.17 11.26
N GLU A 423 -12.35 14.77 10.68
CA GLU A 423 -13.61 15.01 11.38
C GLU A 423 -14.35 13.70 11.71
N GLU A 424 -14.73 13.58 12.97
CA GLU A 424 -15.63 12.53 13.45
C GLU A 424 -16.99 13.12 13.86
N PRO A 425 -18.07 12.31 13.80
CA PRO A 425 -19.36 12.74 14.29
C PRO A 425 -19.27 13.24 15.74
N GLY A 426 -19.74 14.46 15.98
CA GLY A 426 -19.67 15.11 17.29
C GLY A 426 -18.36 15.88 17.57
N THR A 427 -17.34 15.76 16.72
CA THR A 427 -16.09 16.51 16.85
C THR A 427 -16.16 17.81 16.07
N THR A 428 -15.78 18.92 16.69
CA THR A 428 -15.77 20.24 16.05
C THR A 428 -14.35 20.75 15.75
N ALA A 429 -13.36 20.23 16.47
CA ALA A 429 -11.95 20.56 16.25
C ALA A 429 -11.05 19.45 16.83
N GLU A 430 -9.82 19.40 16.32
CA GLU A 430 -8.75 18.50 16.78
C GLU A 430 -7.45 19.30 16.92
N GLU A 431 -6.64 18.96 17.95
CA GLU A 431 -5.32 19.54 18.17
C GLU A 431 -4.23 18.62 17.58
N VAL A 432 -3.34 19.21 16.81
CA VAL A 432 -2.23 18.53 16.13
C VAL A 432 -0.91 19.01 16.72
N ASP A 433 -0.16 18.08 17.31
CA ASP A 433 1.17 18.35 17.87
C ASP A 433 2.24 18.40 16.76
N LEU A 434 2.94 19.53 16.66
CA LEU A 434 4.01 19.80 15.69
C LEU A 434 5.36 20.09 16.41
N GLY A 435 5.45 19.73 17.69
CA GLY A 435 6.60 19.95 18.56
C GLY A 435 6.60 21.34 19.20
N GLU A 436 7.38 22.28 18.68
CA GLU A 436 7.39 23.68 19.19
C GLU A 436 6.09 24.43 18.87
N TRP A 437 5.32 23.95 17.92
CA TRP A 437 4.04 24.50 17.50
C TRP A 437 2.92 23.47 17.74
N GLN A 438 1.72 23.98 17.85
CA GLN A 438 0.49 23.22 17.84
C GLN A 438 -0.46 23.82 16.82
N ALA A 439 -1.23 22.99 16.13
CA ALA A 439 -2.26 23.45 15.21
C ALA A 439 -3.64 23.00 15.71
N THR A 440 -4.58 23.92 15.79
CA THR A 440 -6.00 23.58 15.95
C THR A 440 -6.62 23.47 14.57
N VAL A 441 -7.14 22.28 14.25
CA VAL A 441 -7.92 22.01 13.05
C VAL A 441 -9.39 22.04 13.42
N ALA A 442 -10.13 23.04 12.96
CA ALA A 442 -11.57 23.13 13.16
C ALA A 442 -12.31 22.72 11.88
N PHE A 443 -13.42 21.98 12.04
CA PHE A 443 -14.17 21.37 10.94
C PHE A 443 -15.45 22.12 10.65
N GLY A 444 -15.85 22.18 9.38
CA GLY A 444 -17.04 22.89 8.92
C GLY A 444 -16.96 24.41 9.08
N PHE A 445 -18.05 25.11 8.76
CA PHE A 445 -18.12 26.56 8.81
C PHE A 445 -19.51 27.03 9.29
N PRO A 446 -19.80 26.95 10.58
CA PRO A 446 -21.16 27.13 11.13
C PRO A 446 -21.75 28.54 10.91
N GLN A 447 -20.93 29.53 10.54
CA GLN A 447 -21.35 30.90 10.41
C GLN A 447 -21.59 31.36 8.95
N MET A 448 -21.48 30.45 7.99
CA MET A 448 -21.66 30.80 6.57
C MET A 448 -22.87 30.08 5.99
N ASP A 449 -23.79 30.87 5.42
CA ASP A 449 -24.98 30.33 4.76
C ASP A 449 -24.64 29.26 3.72
N GLY A 450 -25.32 28.12 3.81
CA GLY A 450 -25.18 26.99 2.90
C GLY A 450 -24.00 26.07 3.18
N ARG A 451 -23.28 26.25 4.28
CA ARG A 451 -22.18 25.35 4.69
C ARG A 451 -22.61 24.40 5.80
N ARG A 452 -21.97 23.24 5.77
CA ARG A 452 -22.21 22.19 6.75
C ARG A 452 -21.77 22.62 8.15
N ALA A 453 -22.60 22.37 9.15
CA ALA A 453 -22.24 22.56 10.55
C ALA A 453 -21.23 21.47 10.99
N PRO A 454 -20.23 21.81 11.82
CA PRO A 454 -19.26 20.84 12.33
C PRO A 454 -19.95 19.76 13.21
N GLY A 455 -19.34 18.57 13.23
CA GLY A 455 -19.79 17.46 14.07
C GLY A 455 -21.13 16.82 13.65
N THR A 456 -21.57 17.01 12.41
CA THR A 456 -22.77 16.34 11.87
C THR A 456 -22.47 14.90 11.47
N LYS A 457 -23.53 14.13 11.15
CA LYS A 457 -23.39 12.75 10.67
C LYS A 457 -22.60 12.64 9.35
N ASP A 458 -22.64 13.71 8.54
CA ASP A 458 -21.94 13.78 7.26
C ASP A 458 -20.49 14.31 7.44
N ALA A 459 -19.84 13.95 8.54
CA ALA A 459 -18.47 14.32 8.84
C ALA A 459 -17.51 13.87 7.74
N HIS A 460 -16.85 14.82 7.07
CA HIS A 460 -15.90 14.58 5.98
C HIS A 460 -14.76 15.60 5.94
N GLY A 461 -14.73 16.53 6.92
CA GLY A 461 -13.64 17.48 7.07
C GLY A 461 -12.33 16.79 7.37
N ALA A 462 -11.25 17.24 6.75
CA ALA A 462 -9.92 16.73 7.01
C ALA A 462 -8.87 17.81 6.73
N ALA A 463 -7.76 17.75 7.45
CA ALA A 463 -6.58 18.55 7.15
C ALA A 463 -5.30 17.73 7.29
N LEU A 464 -4.32 18.10 6.48
CA LEU A 464 -2.94 17.63 6.53
C LEU A 464 -2.05 18.80 6.88
N VAL A 465 -1.19 18.63 7.89
CA VAL A 465 -0.19 19.59 8.30
C VAL A 465 1.17 18.90 8.32
N ALA A 466 2.10 19.38 7.48
CA ALA A 466 3.45 18.80 7.42
C ALA A 466 4.51 19.86 7.74
N LYS A 467 5.49 19.48 8.56
CA LYS A 467 6.58 20.34 8.99
C LYS A 467 7.67 20.40 7.92
N LEU A 468 7.86 21.58 7.29
CA LEU A 468 8.92 21.82 6.32
C LEU A 468 10.21 22.35 6.98
N GLY A 469 10.05 23.12 8.04
CA GLY A 469 11.13 23.75 8.81
C GLY A 469 10.71 24.04 10.26
N PRO A 470 11.55 24.68 11.07
CA PRO A 470 11.20 24.98 12.46
C PRO A 470 9.89 25.75 12.60
N ASN A 471 9.65 26.72 11.72
CA ASN A 471 8.48 27.60 11.74
C ASN A 471 7.73 27.58 10.39
N GLU A 472 7.99 26.58 9.53
CA GLU A 472 7.41 26.51 8.20
C GLU A 472 6.62 25.20 8.04
N PHE A 473 5.41 25.30 7.50
CA PHE A 473 4.49 24.18 7.36
C PHE A 473 3.85 24.17 5.97
N LEU A 474 3.60 22.97 5.46
CA LEU A 474 2.71 22.70 4.34
C LEU A 474 1.35 22.34 4.90
N VAL A 475 0.31 23.01 4.46
CA VAL A 475 -1.05 22.79 4.94
C VAL A 475 -1.98 22.61 3.77
N THR A 476 -2.83 21.61 3.86
CA THR A 476 -3.93 21.38 2.93
C THR A 476 -5.09 20.71 3.64
N GLY A 477 -6.26 20.71 3.04
CA GLY A 477 -7.43 20.08 3.65
C GLY A 477 -8.69 20.23 2.83
N VAL A 478 -9.76 19.70 3.39
CA VAL A 478 -11.11 19.73 2.86
C VAL A 478 -12.07 20.06 4.00
N ASP A 479 -12.91 21.05 3.82
CA ASP A 479 -13.94 21.48 4.78
C ASP A 479 -13.40 21.65 6.22
N ALA A 480 -12.24 22.29 6.33
CA ALA A 480 -11.51 22.50 7.57
C ALA A 480 -10.83 23.87 7.59
N SER A 481 -10.51 24.36 8.78
CA SER A 481 -9.65 25.53 8.99
C SER A 481 -8.54 25.20 9.97
N VAL A 482 -7.34 25.76 9.76
CA VAL A 482 -6.14 25.49 10.53
C VAL A 482 -5.59 26.78 11.12
N THR A 483 -5.45 26.82 12.44
CA THR A 483 -4.78 27.90 13.18
C THR A 483 -3.57 27.37 13.91
N PHE A 484 -2.51 28.19 14.03
CA PHE A 484 -1.28 27.81 14.71
C PHE A 484 -1.10 28.60 16.02
N HIS A 485 -0.63 27.92 17.05
CA HIS A 485 -0.31 28.54 18.34
C HIS A 485 0.84 27.83 19.03
N LEU A 486 1.36 28.46 20.08
CA LEU A 486 2.39 27.88 20.92
C LEU A 486 1.74 26.99 21.99
N PRO A 487 2.26 25.78 22.28
CA PRO A 487 1.73 24.90 23.32
C PRO A 487 1.56 25.62 24.65
N GLY A 488 0.39 25.46 25.26
CA GLY A 488 0.06 26.07 26.56
C GLY A 488 -0.14 27.59 26.56
N LYS A 489 -0.18 28.20 25.39
CA LYS A 489 -0.47 29.62 25.21
C LYS A 489 -1.75 29.81 24.38
N PRO A 490 -2.55 30.91 24.63
CA PRO A 490 -3.65 31.26 23.76
C PRO A 490 -3.18 31.51 22.31
N ALA A 491 -4.00 31.18 21.34
CA ALA A 491 -3.67 31.26 19.91
C ALA A 491 -3.23 32.68 19.44
N TRP A 492 -3.72 33.75 20.11
CA TRP A 492 -3.39 35.14 19.81
C TRP A 492 -2.15 35.67 20.53
N MET A 493 -1.51 34.85 21.38
CA MET A 493 -0.43 35.30 22.24
C MET A 493 0.92 34.84 21.69
N HIS A 494 1.79 35.80 21.42
CA HIS A 494 3.21 35.59 21.06
C HIS A 494 3.47 34.86 19.73
N SER A 495 2.47 34.76 18.85
CA SER A 495 2.63 34.15 17.54
C SER A 495 1.72 34.80 16.49
N GLN A 496 2.20 34.85 15.26
CA GLN A 496 1.40 35.29 14.10
C GLN A 496 1.92 34.63 12.82
N ILE A 497 1.09 34.63 11.79
CA ILE A 497 1.51 34.26 10.43
C ILE A 497 2.44 35.35 9.91
N LEU A 498 3.67 35.01 9.59
CA LEU A 498 4.62 35.89 8.93
C LEU A 498 4.35 35.93 7.42
N LYS A 499 4.02 34.78 6.84
CA LYS A 499 3.76 34.64 5.41
C LYS A 499 2.87 33.42 5.18
N ALA A 500 1.88 33.54 4.29
CA ALA A 500 1.10 32.42 3.78
C ALA A 500 1.07 32.47 2.25
N GLU A 501 1.59 31.43 1.60
CA GLU A 501 1.67 31.31 0.14
C GLU A 501 0.74 30.19 -0.31
N GLN A 502 -0.31 30.52 -1.05
CA GLN A 502 -1.07 29.56 -1.82
C GLN A 502 -0.27 29.17 -3.06
N GLY A 503 -0.18 27.87 -3.37
CA GLY A 503 0.61 27.38 -4.50
C GLY A 503 0.30 25.95 -4.86
N ALA A 504 1.15 25.37 -5.68
CA ALA A 504 1.09 23.97 -6.10
C ALA A 504 2.51 23.41 -6.29
N TYR A 505 2.63 22.09 -6.28
CA TYR A 505 3.83 21.43 -6.74
C TYR A 505 3.74 21.12 -8.23
N GLU A 506 4.82 21.42 -8.96
CA GLU A 506 5.00 21.05 -10.35
C GLU A 506 6.34 20.34 -10.49
N ASN A 507 6.32 19.05 -10.82
CA ASN A 507 7.51 18.20 -10.93
C ASN A 507 8.41 18.26 -9.68
N GLY A 508 7.81 18.18 -8.49
CA GLY A 508 8.51 18.23 -7.21
C GLY A 508 9.03 19.62 -6.80
N VAL A 509 8.63 20.67 -7.50
CA VAL A 509 9.06 22.04 -7.22
C VAL A 509 7.86 22.89 -6.82
N TRP A 510 7.94 23.52 -5.66
CA TRP A 510 6.92 24.45 -5.21
C TRP A 510 6.82 25.65 -6.13
N LYS A 511 5.62 25.96 -6.58
CA LYS A 511 5.25 27.13 -7.40
C LYS A 511 4.25 27.97 -6.63
N PRO A 512 4.68 29.11 -6.05
CA PRO A 512 3.75 30.04 -5.42
C PRO A 512 2.86 30.70 -6.47
N LEU A 513 1.56 30.74 -6.21
CA LEU A 513 0.56 31.39 -7.06
C LEU A 513 0.27 32.81 -6.56
N ARG A 514 0.06 32.94 -5.24
CA ARG A 514 -0.19 34.23 -4.59
C ARG A 514 0.10 34.19 -3.09
N LEU A 515 0.23 35.34 -2.49
CA LEU A 515 0.17 35.51 -1.04
C LEU A 515 -1.29 35.65 -0.60
N LEU A 516 -1.64 34.97 0.47
CA LEU A 516 -2.90 35.25 1.18
C LEU A 516 -2.74 36.55 1.96
N ASN A 517 -3.74 37.40 1.91
CA ASN A 517 -3.74 38.67 2.65
C ASN A 517 -4.20 38.48 4.11
N GLY A 518 -4.10 39.53 4.93
CA GLY A 518 -4.45 39.47 6.35
C GLY A 518 -5.90 39.06 6.59
N ASP A 519 -6.84 39.58 5.82
CA ASP A 519 -8.27 39.28 5.96
C ASP A 519 -8.57 37.80 5.67
N GLU A 520 -7.77 37.15 4.80
CA GLU A 520 -7.89 35.73 4.48
C GLU A 520 -7.28 34.81 5.57
N THR A 521 -6.40 35.35 6.41
CA THR A 521 -5.67 34.59 7.44
C THR A 521 -6.08 34.94 8.88
N ASP A 522 -6.92 35.98 9.09
CA ASP A 522 -7.37 36.44 10.42
C ASP A 522 -8.00 35.35 11.29
N ARG A 523 -8.63 34.36 10.65
CA ARG A 523 -9.27 33.19 11.32
C ARG A 523 -8.56 31.87 11.05
N GLY A 524 -7.29 31.93 10.66
CA GLY A 524 -6.52 30.79 10.22
C GLY A 524 -6.66 30.51 8.73
N LEU A 525 -6.04 29.40 8.28
CA LEU A 525 -6.08 28.97 6.88
C LEU A 525 -7.36 28.15 6.66
N SER A 526 -8.21 28.57 5.71
CA SER A 526 -9.50 27.92 5.44
C SER A 526 -9.45 27.11 4.15
N PHE A 527 -9.82 25.84 4.23
CA PHE A 527 -9.86 24.88 3.13
C PHE A 527 -11.30 24.46 2.88
N HIS A 528 -11.76 24.68 1.66
CA HIS A 528 -13.11 24.35 1.21
C HIS A 528 -13.09 23.08 0.35
N GLU A 529 -14.15 22.78 -0.35
CA GLU A 529 -14.22 21.65 -1.29
C GLU A 529 -13.24 21.77 -2.45
N LYS A 530 -12.81 22.99 -2.78
CA LYS A 530 -11.83 23.21 -3.84
C LYS A 530 -10.42 22.94 -3.29
N PRO A 531 -9.62 22.11 -3.96
CA PRO A 531 -8.28 21.78 -3.52
C PRO A 531 -7.38 23.02 -3.45
N ASP A 532 -6.83 23.31 -2.28
CA ASP A 532 -5.87 24.38 -2.05
C ASP A 532 -4.71 23.86 -1.19
N VAL A 533 -3.49 24.30 -1.52
CA VAL A 533 -2.28 23.98 -0.76
C VAL A 533 -1.61 25.28 -0.36
N VAL A 534 -1.25 25.40 0.91
CA VAL A 534 -0.66 26.61 1.48
C VAL A 534 0.67 26.27 2.17
N ARG A 535 1.73 26.99 1.85
CA ARG A 535 2.92 27.08 2.69
C ARG A 535 2.80 28.26 3.63
N VAL A 536 2.88 28.00 4.92
CA VAL A 536 2.79 29.01 5.95
C VAL A 536 4.09 29.10 6.73
N THR A 537 4.55 30.32 6.96
CA THR A 537 5.67 30.63 7.88
C THR A 537 5.11 31.35 9.07
N MET A 538 5.38 30.83 10.26
CA MET A 538 4.99 31.39 11.54
C MET A 538 6.13 32.23 12.15
N MET A 539 5.81 33.20 12.98
CA MET A 539 6.78 33.88 13.81
C MET A 539 6.32 33.95 15.26
N GLN A 540 7.28 34.01 16.15
CA GLN A 540 7.09 34.26 17.59
C GLN A 540 7.57 35.67 17.92
N TYR A 541 6.93 36.32 18.92
CA TYR A 541 7.32 37.68 19.42
C TYR A 541 7.00 37.83 20.90
#